data_1b6f3dfb6d8f8f6e9ef1f02f5af11cd3
#
_entry.id   1b6f3dfb6d8f8f6e9ef1f02f5af11cd3
#
_cell.length_a   1.000
_cell.length_b   1.000
_cell.length_c   1.000
_cell.angle_alpha   90.00
_cell.angle_beta   90.00
_cell.angle_gamma   90.00
#
_symmetry.space_group_name_H-M   'P 1'
#
loop_
_entity.id
_entity.type
_entity.pdbx_description
1 polymer ?
#
loop_
_entity_poly.entity_id
_entity_poly.type
_entity_poly.pdbx_seq_one_letter_code
_entity_poly.pdbx_strand_id
1 'polypeptide(L)'
;MIIESSAPTRVDLAGGTIDIPPLFLFHEGAATVNFAVNLMARVRIETRPDDKIILESVDRDVKFETSLDKLGELYNEPRLELLSKLVYFFKPETGFQMTTESEAPAGAGLAGSSTLNIACIGALNKLVGNRYAPETFIPIAANIECQVIKVPTGFQDYYSAQYGGTAAIHFRPDGMTREALNIDTKSLEERIVICYTGEPRNSGTNNWEITKRHIDGDAETFAIFEGIRDSSRDLREALLANDWVQTGEILKAAYPRRKNLSPNITTPQMDLLIARALTNGAIAAKVCGAGGGGCIAFFCEENRKADVEKALAEEKDAEVLRWNLCERGLTVREL
;
A
#
# COMPACT_ATOMS: atom_id res chain seq x y z
N MET A 1 26.04 -15.02 7.56
CA MET A 1 25.29 -14.57 6.37
C MET A 1 24.51 -13.34 6.74
N ILE A 2 24.57 -12.31 5.90
CA ILE A 2 23.75 -11.10 6.04
C ILE A 2 22.85 -11.02 4.80
N ILE A 3 21.54 -10.81 5.01
CA ILE A 3 20.57 -10.65 3.94
C ILE A 3 19.92 -9.29 4.10
N GLU A 4 19.90 -8.51 3.02
CA GLU A 4 19.18 -7.24 2.95
C GLU A 4 18.06 -7.35 1.92
N SER A 5 16.89 -6.87 2.30
CA SER A 5 15.73 -6.82 1.43
C SER A 5 15.04 -5.46 1.54
N SER A 6 14.52 -4.96 0.43
CA SER A 6 13.72 -3.74 0.44
C SER A 6 12.63 -3.78 -0.63
N ALA A 7 11.51 -3.12 -0.34
CA ALA A 7 10.39 -2.96 -1.26
C ALA A 7 9.82 -1.54 -1.18
N PRO A 8 9.30 -0.97 -2.28
CA PRO A 8 8.70 0.36 -2.31
C PRO A 8 7.25 0.34 -1.84
N THR A 9 6.82 1.41 -1.19
CA THR A 9 5.40 1.68 -0.95
C THR A 9 4.71 2.19 -2.23
N ARG A 10 3.40 2.49 -2.16
CA ARG A 10 2.63 2.89 -3.35
C ARG A 10 1.62 3.99 -3.07
N VAL A 11 1.29 4.72 -4.12
CA VAL A 11 0.09 5.57 -4.18
C VAL A 11 -0.95 4.89 -5.08
N ASP A 12 -2.17 4.72 -4.56
CA ASP A 12 -3.33 4.25 -5.29
C ASP A 12 -4.03 5.44 -5.96
N LEU A 13 -4.07 5.46 -7.29
CA LEU A 13 -4.75 6.50 -8.06
C LEU A 13 -6.23 6.20 -8.28
N ALA A 14 -6.57 4.95 -8.61
CA ALA A 14 -7.96 4.53 -8.82
C ALA A 14 -8.15 3.03 -8.54
N GLY A 15 -9.39 2.63 -8.30
CA GLY A 15 -9.78 1.23 -8.13
C GLY A 15 -9.58 0.68 -6.71
N GLY A 16 -9.02 1.44 -5.78
CA GLY A 16 -8.77 0.94 -4.42
C GLY A 16 -10.05 0.46 -3.72
N THR A 17 -9.93 -0.60 -2.95
CA THR A 17 -10.96 -1.38 -2.25
C THR A 17 -11.61 -2.46 -3.13
N ILE A 18 -11.79 -2.25 -4.45
CA ILE A 18 -12.37 -3.29 -5.33
C ILE A 18 -11.51 -4.55 -5.38
N ASP A 19 -10.22 -4.42 -5.08
CA ASP A 19 -9.22 -5.50 -5.04
C ASP A 19 -9.33 -6.45 -3.84
N ILE A 20 -10.27 -6.19 -2.90
CA ILE A 20 -10.51 -7.05 -1.74
C ILE A 20 -11.48 -8.17 -2.14
N PRO A 21 -11.10 -9.46 -2.00
CA PRO A 21 -12.04 -10.55 -2.22
C PRO A 21 -13.25 -10.49 -1.25
N PRO A 22 -14.47 -10.75 -1.73
CA PRO A 22 -14.87 -11.16 -3.08
C PRO A 22 -15.35 -10.01 -3.98
N LEU A 23 -15.10 -8.73 -3.64
CA LEU A 23 -15.72 -7.54 -4.25
C LEU A 23 -15.59 -7.54 -5.79
N PHE A 24 -14.37 -7.77 -6.31
CA PHE A 24 -14.11 -7.70 -7.75
C PHE A 24 -14.88 -8.74 -8.59
N LEU A 25 -15.36 -9.82 -7.97
CA LEU A 25 -15.94 -10.96 -8.70
C LEU A 25 -17.17 -10.57 -9.54
N PHE A 26 -17.96 -9.63 -9.06
CA PHE A 26 -19.19 -9.18 -9.72
C PHE A 26 -19.03 -7.86 -10.50
N HIS A 27 -17.81 -7.35 -10.60
CA HIS A 27 -17.48 -6.12 -11.31
C HIS A 27 -16.52 -6.45 -12.47
N GLU A 28 -17.09 -6.91 -13.59
CA GLU A 28 -16.30 -7.28 -14.76
C GLU A 28 -15.38 -6.13 -15.21
N GLY A 29 -14.09 -6.46 -15.41
CA GLY A 29 -13.07 -5.46 -15.73
C GLY A 29 -12.53 -4.72 -14.50
N ALA A 30 -12.79 -5.22 -13.28
CA ALA A 30 -12.24 -4.64 -12.05
C ALA A 30 -10.70 -4.55 -12.13
N ALA A 31 -10.19 -3.37 -11.83
CA ALA A 31 -8.75 -3.10 -11.79
C ALA A 31 -8.42 -2.01 -10.76
N THR A 32 -7.17 -1.99 -10.32
CA THR A 32 -6.58 -0.85 -9.60
C THR A 32 -5.46 -0.25 -10.44
N VAL A 33 -5.27 1.06 -10.33
CA VAL A 33 -4.18 1.79 -10.98
C VAL A 33 -3.35 2.46 -9.89
N ASN A 34 -2.07 2.13 -9.82
CA ASN A 34 -1.18 2.64 -8.79
C ASN A 34 0.25 2.84 -9.33
N PHE A 35 1.06 3.54 -8.56
CA PHE A 35 2.49 3.67 -8.82
C PHE A 35 3.27 3.51 -7.52
N ALA A 36 4.46 2.89 -7.63
CA ALA A 36 5.36 2.71 -6.51
C ALA A 36 6.17 3.97 -6.23
N VAL A 37 6.42 4.25 -4.96
CA VAL A 37 7.19 5.39 -4.48
C VAL A 37 8.37 4.93 -3.62
N ASN A 38 9.46 5.70 -3.65
CA ASN A 38 10.73 5.39 -2.98
C ASN A 38 10.71 5.56 -1.45
N LEU A 39 9.55 5.56 -0.83
CA LEU A 39 9.40 5.41 0.62
C LEU A 39 9.45 3.90 0.94
N MET A 40 10.64 3.41 1.27
CA MET A 40 10.94 1.98 1.32
C MET A 40 10.59 1.34 2.65
N ALA A 41 10.18 0.07 2.62
CA ALA A 41 10.33 -0.83 3.75
C ALA A 41 11.64 -1.62 3.59
N ARG A 42 12.45 -1.68 4.65
CA ARG A 42 13.75 -2.33 4.67
C ARG A 42 13.79 -3.46 5.70
N VAL A 43 14.45 -4.52 5.36
CA VAL A 43 14.66 -5.69 6.23
C VAL A 43 16.10 -6.10 6.14
N ARG A 44 16.73 -6.32 7.31
CA ARG A 44 18.06 -6.87 7.44
C ARG A 44 18.00 -8.11 8.33
N ILE A 45 18.49 -9.23 7.83
CA ILE A 45 18.67 -10.47 8.58
C ILE A 45 20.17 -10.76 8.75
N GLU A 46 20.59 -11.02 9.99
CA GLU A 46 21.94 -11.50 10.31
C GLU A 46 21.81 -12.87 10.98
N THR A 47 22.42 -13.90 10.38
CA THR A 47 22.45 -15.23 11.01
C THR A 47 23.34 -15.24 12.24
N ARG A 48 22.96 -16.05 13.22
CA ARG A 48 23.64 -16.18 14.52
C ARG A 48 24.18 -17.60 14.70
N PRO A 49 25.27 -17.76 15.50
CA PRO A 49 25.79 -19.10 15.81
C PRO A 49 24.97 -19.83 16.89
N ASP A 50 24.12 -19.10 17.63
CA ASP A 50 23.18 -19.64 18.63
C ASP A 50 21.81 -19.89 18.03
N ASP A 51 20.87 -20.42 18.80
CA ASP A 51 19.50 -20.74 18.43
C ASP A 51 18.51 -19.58 18.62
N LYS A 52 19.01 -18.38 18.96
CA LYS A 52 18.16 -17.22 19.25
C LYS A 52 17.56 -16.61 17.97
N ILE A 53 16.33 -16.16 18.10
CA ILE A 53 15.59 -15.35 17.12
C ILE A 53 15.32 -14.01 17.76
N ILE A 54 15.84 -12.94 17.15
CA ILE A 54 15.61 -11.56 17.58
C ILE A 54 14.85 -10.85 16.46
N LEU A 55 13.67 -10.31 16.78
CA LEU A 55 12.85 -9.50 15.91
C LEU A 55 12.85 -8.06 16.42
N GLU A 56 13.14 -7.10 15.56
CA GLU A 56 13.26 -5.69 15.91
C GLU A 56 12.60 -4.81 14.83
N SER A 57 11.69 -3.93 15.25
CA SER A 57 11.10 -2.88 14.40
C SER A 57 11.63 -1.54 14.91
N VAL A 58 12.51 -0.92 14.12
CA VAL A 58 13.19 0.34 14.49
C VAL A 58 12.18 1.48 14.57
N ASP A 59 11.33 1.62 13.56
CA ASP A 59 10.31 2.66 13.46
C ASP A 59 9.22 2.58 14.55
N ARG A 60 9.04 1.40 15.17
CA ARG A 60 8.08 1.19 16.27
C ARG A 60 8.73 1.13 17.65
N ASP A 61 10.06 1.15 17.72
CA ASP A 61 10.84 0.93 18.96
C ASP A 61 10.40 -0.34 19.72
N VAL A 62 10.24 -1.45 18.99
CA VAL A 62 9.81 -2.73 19.56
C VAL A 62 10.83 -3.80 19.22
N LYS A 63 11.28 -4.51 20.27
CA LYS A 63 12.18 -5.67 20.17
C LYS A 63 11.61 -6.87 20.91
N PHE A 64 11.74 -8.04 20.28
CA PHE A 64 11.31 -9.32 20.83
C PHE A 64 12.40 -10.38 20.62
N GLU A 65 12.66 -11.19 21.64
CA GLU A 65 13.62 -12.29 21.59
C GLU A 65 12.93 -13.61 21.94
N THR A 66 13.25 -14.66 21.17
CA THR A 66 12.84 -16.05 21.39
C THR A 66 13.94 -16.99 20.87
N SER A 67 13.65 -18.28 20.72
CA SER A 67 14.57 -19.30 20.24
C SER A 67 13.90 -20.27 19.28
N LEU A 68 14.70 -21.04 18.53
CA LEU A 68 14.23 -22.00 17.53
C LEU A 68 13.32 -23.08 18.12
N ASP A 69 13.56 -23.53 19.34
CA ASP A 69 12.72 -24.52 20.04
C ASP A 69 11.32 -23.97 20.40
N LYS A 70 11.17 -22.63 20.43
CA LYS A 70 9.91 -21.93 20.74
C LYS A 70 9.21 -21.35 19.50
N LEU A 71 9.59 -21.74 18.30
CA LEU A 71 8.95 -21.27 17.06
C LEU A 71 7.41 -21.38 17.08
N GLY A 72 6.87 -22.44 17.73
CA GLY A 72 5.42 -22.63 17.86
C GLY A 72 4.69 -21.51 18.61
N GLU A 73 5.37 -20.82 19.54
CA GLU A 73 4.78 -19.74 20.33
C GLU A 73 4.62 -18.45 19.51
N LEU A 74 5.42 -18.26 18.44
CA LEU A 74 5.39 -17.09 17.57
C LEU A 74 4.03 -16.87 16.88
N TYR A 75 3.28 -17.93 16.65
CA TYR A 75 1.95 -17.80 16.00
C TYR A 75 1.02 -16.85 16.74
N ASN A 76 1.10 -16.82 18.06
CA ASN A 76 0.24 -15.99 18.93
C ASN A 76 0.98 -14.80 19.57
N GLU A 77 2.21 -14.48 19.15
CA GLU A 77 2.97 -13.34 19.69
C GLU A 77 2.39 -12.01 19.18
N PRO A 78 1.83 -11.15 20.06
CA PRO A 78 1.10 -9.95 19.63
C PRO A 78 2.00 -8.74 19.36
N ARG A 79 3.23 -8.68 19.89
CA ARG A 79 4.07 -7.48 19.87
C ARG A 79 4.53 -7.10 18.45
N LEU A 80 4.94 -8.09 17.67
CA LEU A 80 5.38 -7.97 16.27
C LEU A 80 4.64 -9.00 15.42
N GLU A 81 3.29 -8.99 15.47
CA GLU A 81 2.43 -10.08 14.98
C GLU A 81 2.72 -10.47 13.51
N LEU A 82 2.94 -9.48 12.63
CA LEU A 82 3.30 -9.76 11.24
C LEU A 82 4.63 -10.52 11.12
N LEU A 83 5.68 -10.01 11.79
CA LEU A 83 7.02 -10.62 11.74
C LEU A 83 6.99 -12.02 12.36
N SER A 84 6.32 -12.18 13.48
CA SER A 84 6.19 -13.45 14.20
C SER A 84 5.47 -14.50 13.37
N LYS A 85 4.35 -14.15 12.70
CA LYS A 85 3.63 -15.05 11.81
C LYS A 85 4.45 -15.44 10.58
N LEU A 86 5.22 -14.50 10.01
CA LEU A 86 6.12 -14.78 8.89
C LEU A 86 7.23 -15.76 9.31
N VAL A 87 7.89 -15.53 10.44
CA VAL A 87 8.92 -16.44 10.95
C VAL A 87 8.33 -17.83 11.26
N TYR A 88 7.14 -17.87 11.88
CA TYR A 88 6.41 -19.13 12.09
C TYR A 88 6.09 -19.87 10.78
N PHE A 89 5.73 -19.15 9.72
CA PHE A 89 5.44 -19.75 8.41
C PHE A 89 6.70 -20.30 7.73
N PHE A 90 7.79 -19.52 7.70
CA PHE A 90 9.03 -19.91 7.04
C PHE A 90 9.83 -20.98 7.80
N LYS A 91 9.68 -21.08 9.11
CA LYS A 91 10.37 -22.06 9.98
C LYS A 91 11.87 -22.15 9.69
N PRO A 92 12.63 -21.08 9.92
CA PRO A 92 14.08 -21.10 9.77
C PRO A 92 14.70 -22.11 10.72
N GLU A 93 15.81 -22.72 10.30
CA GLU A 93 16.56 -23.73 11.08
C GLU A 93 17.83 -23.15 11.70
N THR A 94 18.08 -21.88 11.52
CA THR A 94 19.27 -21.15 12.03
C THR A 94 18.81 -19.96 12.85
N GLY A 95 19.47 -19.71 13.98
CA GLY A 95 19.26 -18.49 14.76
C GLY A 95 19.60 -17.24 13.94
N PHE A 96 18.87 -16.16 14.16
CA PHE A 96 19.07 -14.91 13.42
C PHE A 96 18.51 -13.71 14.19
N GLN A 97 18.99 -12.53 13.79
CA GLN A 97 18.35 -11.25 14.10
C GLN A 97 17.73 -10.68 12.83
N MET A 98 16.48 -10.27 12.89
CA MET A 98 15.77 -9.56 11.82
C MET A 98 15.40 -8.16 12.31
N THR A 99 15.95 -7.15 11.65
CA THR A 99 15.69 -5.74 11.91
C THR A 99 14.88 -5.18 10.75
N THR A 100 13.80 -4.44 11.04
CA THR A 100 12.90 -3.84 10.06
C THR A 100 12.78 -2.35 10.29
N GLU A 101 12.61 -1.60 9.18
CA GLU A 101 12.42 -0.15 9.17
C GLU A 101 11.47 0.24 8.04
N SER A 102 10.59 1.20 8.27
CA SER A 102 9.69 1.79 7.27
C SER A 102 9.94 3.28 7.16
N GLU A 103 10.20 3.78 5.94
CA GLU A 103 10.34 5.21 5.65
C GLU A 103 8.99 5.93 5.55
N ALA A 104 7.91 5.18 5.26
CA ALA A 104 6.57 5.75 5.25
C ALA A 104 6.05 5.91 6.69
N PRO A 105 5.40 7.05 7.02
CA PRO A 105 4.80 7.23 8.33
C PRO A 105 3.83 6.09 8.71
N ALA A 106 3.81 5.71 9.98
CA ALA A 106 2.90 4.68 10.45
C ALA A 106 1.44 5.09 10.18
N GLY A 107 0.65 4.20 9.59
CA GLY A 107 -0.72 4.50 9.23
C GLY A 107 -0.88 5.49 8.05
N ALA A 108 0.17 5.77 7.28
CA ALA A 108 0.15 6.70 6.16
C ALA A 108 -0.83 6.34 5.02
N GLY A 109 -1.26 5.09 4.92
CA GLY A 109 -2.12 4.68 3.80
C GLY A 109 -1.37 4.39 2.50
N LEU A 110 -0.05 4.37 2.56
CA LEU A 110 0.84 4.10 1.42
C LEU A 110 1.24 2.62 1.32
N ALA A 111 0.48 1.70 1.91
CA ALA A 111 0.74 0.25 1.94
C ALA A 111 1.96 -0.19 2.77
N GLY A 112 2.38 0.59 3.79
CA GLY A 112 3.58 0.29 4.57
C GLY A 112 3.63 -1.14 5.13
N SER A 113 2.53 -1.66 5.71
CA SER A 113 2.45 -3.02 6.25
C SER A 113 2.62 -4.09 5.17
N SER A 114 1.88 -3.97 4.06
CA SER A 114 1.93 -4.93 2.95
C SER A 114 3.30 -4.90 2.25
N THR A 115 3.92 -3.71 2.16
CA THR A 115 5.28 -3.54 1.64
C THR A 115 6.31 -4.21 2.54
N LEU A 116 6.21 -4.00 3.86
CA LEU A 116 7.06 -4.66 4.83
C LEU A 116 6.90 -6.19 4.77
N ASN A 117 5.68 -6.67 4.61
CA ASN A 117 5.36 -8.09 4.44
C ASN A 117 6.13 -8.69 3.26
N ILE A 118 6.07 -8.08 2.08
CA ILE A 118 6.80 -8.53 0.88
C ILE A 118 8.31 -8.47 1.10
N ALA A 119 8.85 -7.42 1.71
CA ALA A 119 10.28 -7.33 2.01
C ALA A 119 10.73 -8.43 2.99
N CYS A 120 9.94 -8.70 4.04
CA CYS A 120 10.22 -9.79 5.00
C CYS A 120 10.15 -11.17 4.31
N ILE A 121 9.15 -11.41 3.45
CA ILE A 121 9.04 -12.67 2.68
C ILE A 121 10.29 -12.87 1.84
N GLY A 122 10.75 -11.83 1.11
CA GLY A 122 11.97 -11.91 0.31
C GLY A 122 13.19 -12.30 1.14
N ALA A 123 13.41 -11.63 2.29
CA ALA A 123 14.52 -11.90 3.18
C ALA A 123 14.47 -13.30 3.83
N LEU A 124 13.29 -13.69 4.35
CA LEU A 124 13.10 -14.99 4.98
C LEU A 124 13.18 -16.13 3.97
N ASN A 125 12.63 -15.95 2.76
CA ASN A 125 12.75 -16.93 1.70
C ASN A 125 14.22 -17.17 1.33
N LYS A 126 15.03 -16.11 1.26
CA LYS A 126 16.47 -16.22 1.03
C LYS A 126 17.15 -16.95 2.19
N LEU A 127 16.79 -16.66 3.44
CA LEU A 127 17.33 -17.32 4.64
C LEU A 127 17.09 -18.84 4.63
N VAL A 128 15.93 -19.28 4.17
CA VAL A 128 15.57 -20.71 4.11
C VAL A 128 15.91 -21.38 2.76
N GLY A 129 16.81 -20.79 2.00
CA GLY A 129 17.34 -21.38 0.74
C GLY A 129 16.42 -21.24 -0.46
N ASN A 130 15.63 -20.17 -0.56
CA ASN A 130 14.69 -19.90 -1.66
C ASN A 130 13.64 -21.01 -1.86
N ARG A 131 13.00 -21.42 -0.76
CA ARG A 131 12.01 -22.50 -0.74
C ARG A 131 10.80 -22.23 -1.64
N TYR A 132 10.42 -20.97 -1.80
CA TYR A 132 9.24 -20.54 -2.55
C TYR A 132 9.64 -19.72 -3.78
N ALA A 133 8.96 -19.95 -4.89
CA ALA A 133 9.12 -19.16 -6.11
C ALA A 133 8.52 -17.73 -5.91
N PRO A 134 9.12 -16.68 -6.50
CA PRO A 134 8.66 -15.29 -6.31
C PRO A 134 7.17 -15.06 -6.62
N GLU A 135 6.60 -15.81 -7.56
CA GLU A 135 5.18 -15.73 -7.95
C GLU A 135 4.24 -16.10 -6.79
N THR A 136 4.74 -16.82 -5.78
CA THR A 136 3.96 -17.22 -4.60
C THR A 136 4.00 -16.19 -3.48
N PHE A 137 4.84 -15.15 -3.56
CA PHE A 137 5.00 -14.19 -2.47
C PHE A 137 3.72 -13.40 -2.20
N ILE A 138 3.03 -12.95 -3.24
CA ILE A 138 1.77 -12.20 -3.12
C ILE A 138 0.69 -13.01 -2.40
N PRO A 139 0.34 -14.24 -2.82
CA PRO A 139 -0.64 -15.03 -2.08
C PRO A 139 -0.18 -15.38 -0.65
N ILE A 140 1.10 -15.62 -0.40
CA ILE A 140 1.62 -15.83 0.96
C ILE A 140 1.40 -14.57 1.80
N ALA A 141 1.79 -13.39 1.28
CA ALA A 141 1.65 -12.11 1.96
C ALA A 141 0.19 -11.82 2.32
N ALA A 142 -0.73 -11.94 1.35
CA ALA A 142 -2.15 -11.67 1.56
C ALA A 142 -2.76 -12.59 2.63
N ASN A 143 -2.46 -13.89 2.59
CA ASN A 143 -2.98 -14.85 3.55
C ASN A 143 -2.44 -14.62 4.98
N ILE A 144 -1.17 -14.23 5.12
CA ILE A 144 -0.58 -13.91 6.44
C ILE A 144 -1.15 -12.59 6.95
N GLU A 145 -1.23 -11.55 6.12
CA GLU A 145 -1.75 -10.24 6.55
C GLU A 145 -3.23 -10.32 6.96
N CYS A 146 -4.06 -11.12 6.26
CA CYS A 146 -5.44 -11.39 6.70
C CYS A 146 -5.52 -11.92 8.14
N GLN A 147 -4.56 -12.77 8.55
CA GLN A 147 -4.54 -13.30 9.92
C GLN A 147 -4.08 -12.28 10.95
N VAL A 148 -3.31 -11.26 10.54
CA VAL A 148 -2.89 -10.13 11.39
C VAL A 148 -4.02 -9.14 11.57
N ILE A 149 -4.61 -8.67 10.46
CA ILE A 149 -5.67 -7.65 10.49
C ILE A 149 -7.07 -8.22 10.75
N LYS A 150 -7.22 -9.55 10.68
CA LYS A 150 -8.46 -10.34 10.96
C LYS A 150 -9.64 -10.01 10.03
N VAL A 151 -9.33 -9.49 8.85
CA VAL A 151 -10.28 -9.19 7.77
C VAL A 151 -9.62 -9.48 6.42
N PRO A 152 -10.39 -9.65 5.34
CA PRO A 152 -9.82 -9.76 4.00
C PRO A 152 -9.01 -8.51 3.64
N THR A 153 -7.89 -8.70 2.91
CA THR A 153 -7.03 -7.63 2.42
C THR A 153 -7.09 -7.53 0.90
N GLY A 154 -6.82 -6.32 0.37
CA GLY A 154 -6.63 -6.10 -1.07
C GLY A 154 -5.27 -6.59 -1.55
N PHE A 155 -5.12 -6.76 -2.85
CA PHE A 155 -3.93 -7.32 -3.46
C PHE A 155 -3.00 -6.30 -4.11
N GLN A 156 -3.50 -5.12 -4.47
CA GLN A 156 -2.74 -4.11 -5.21
C GLN A 156 -1.42 -3.73 -4.53
N ASP A 157 -1.41 -3.70 -3.21
CA ASP A 157 -0.30 -3.28 -2.38
C ASP A 157 0.92 -4.18 -2.55
N TYR A 158 0.68 -5.47 -2.58
CA TYR A 158 1.73 -6.49 -2.77
C TYR A 158 2.32 -6.46 -4.18
N TYR A 159 1.49 -6.19 -5.20
CA TYR A 159 1.97 -6.05 -6.58
C TYR A 159 2.92 -4.87 -6.73
N SER A 160 2.58 -3.71 -6.17
CA SER A 160 3.48 -2.55 -6.19
C SER A 160 4.77 -2.82 -5.43
N ALA A 161 4.69 -3.43 -4.24
CA ALA A 161 5.86 -3.77 -3.44
C ALA A 161 6.77 -4.77 -4.17
N GLN A 162 6.19 -5.77 -4.84
CA GLN A 162 6.97 -6.82 -5.50
C GLN A 162 7.57 -6.38 -6.83
N TYR A 163 6.87 -5.55 -7.61
CA TYR A 163 7.27 -5.26 -9.01
C TYR A 163 7.68 -3.81 -9.25
N GLY A 164 7.25 -2.86 -8.43
CA GLY A 164 7.53 -1.43 -8.64
C GLY A 164 6.81 -0.83 -9.84
N GLY A 165 7.21 0.37 -10.22
CA GLY A 165 6.73 1.10 -11.39
C GLY A 165 5.29 1.58 -11.29
N THR A 166 4.72 1.97 -12.42
CA THR A 166 3.30 2.30 -12.58
C THR A 166 2.58 1.10 -13.19
N ALA A 167 1.44 0.71 -12.65
CA ALA A 167 0.74 -0.48 -13.11
C ALA A 167 -0.78 -0.39 -12.96
N ALA A 168 -1.47 -1.13 -13.83
CA ALA A 168 -2.83 -1.58 -13.60
C ALA A 168 -2.80 -3.04 -13.14
N ILE A 169 -3.52 -3.34 -12.06
CA ILE A 169 -3.71 -4.70 -11.57
C ILE A 169 -5.14 -5.11 -11.89
N HIS A 170 -5.29 -6.10 -12.75
CA HIS A 170 -6.60 -6.61 -13.19
C HIS A 170 -7.01 -7.81 -12.35
N PHE A 171 -8.25 -7.77 -11.86
CA PHE A 171 -8.83 -8.80 -11.01
C PHE A 171 -9.88 -9.57 -11.80
N ARG A 172 -9.66 -10.89 -11.96
CA ARG A 172 -10.53 -11.79 -12.72
C ARG A 172 -10.84 -13.02 -11.88
N PRO A 173 -11.92 -13.76 -12.21
CA PRO A 173 -12.22 -15.01 -11.52
C PRO A 173 -11.13 -16.08 -11.63
N ASP A 174 -10.37 -16.07 -12.73
CA ASP A 174 -9.31 -17.03 -13.04
C ASP A 174 -7.92 -16.60 -12.54
N GLY A 175 -7.80 -15.39 -11.97
CA GLY A 175 -6.56 -14.90 -11.41
C GLY A 175 -6.38 -13.38 -11.53
N MET A 176 -5.22 -12.94 -11.09
CA MET A 176 -4.83 -11.53 -11.10
C MET A 176 -3.66 -11.33 -12.04
N THR A 177 -3.70 -10.27 -12.83
CA THR A 177 -2.62 -9.94 -13.77
C THR A 177 -2.16 -8.50 -13.60
N ARG A 178 -0.84 -8.30 -13.60
CA ARG A 178 -0.23 -6.97 -13.58
C ARG A 178 0.09 -6.54 -15.01
N GLU A 179 -0.37 -5.38 -15.36
CA GLU A 179 0.00 -4.65 -16.57
C GLU A 179 0.89 -3.47 -16.20
N ALA A 180 2.15 -3.48 -16.64
CA ALA A 180 3.01 -2.32 -16.49
C ALA A 180 2.55 -1.22 -17.44
N LEU A 181 2.32 -0.01 -16.91
CA LEU A 181 1.92 1.15 -17.71
C LEU A 181 3.17 1.94 -18.10
N ASN A 182 3.48 1.94 -19.39
CA ASN A 182 4.58 2.74 -19.92
C ASN A 182 4.09 4.18 -20.18
N ILE A 183 4.27 5.05 -19.20
CA ILE A 183 3.80 6.43 -19.20
C ILE A 183 4.97 7.40 -19.05
N ASP A 184 4.73 8.69 -19.25
CA ASP A 184 5.67 9.75 -18.89
C ASP A 184 5.69 9.93 -17.34
N THR A 185 6.57 9.16 -16.69
CA THR A 185 6.71 9.16 -15.22
C THR A 185 7.15 10.51 -14.68
N LYS A 186 7.96 11.26 -15.41
CA LYS A 186 8.39 12.60 -15.03
C LYS A 186 7.21 13.57 -14.96
N SER A 187 6.38 13.57 -15.99
CA SER A 187 5.15 14.37 -15.98
C SER A 187 4.17 13.99 -14.86
N LEU A 188 4.12 12.70 -14.47
CA LEU A 188 3.35 12.27 -13.31
C LEU A 188 3.95 12.82 -12.01
N GLU A 189 5.27 12.71 -11.83
CA GLU A 189 5.96 13.24 -10.64
C GLU A 189 5.79 14.76 -10.49
N GLU A 190 5.82 15.49 -11.61
CA GLU A 190 5.63 16.95 -11.64
C GLU A 190 4.19 17.38 -11.29
N ARG A 191 3.23 16.45 -11.26
CA ARG A 191 1.81 16.74 -10.99
C ARG A 191 1.29 16.16 -9.67
N ILE A 192 2.03 15.30 -9.00
CA ILE A 192 1.56 14.67 -7.76
C ILE A 192 2.25 15.28 -6.53
N VAL A 193 1.43 15.67 -5.54
CA VAL A 193 1.84 15.99 -4.17
C VAL A 193 1.30 14.93 -3.23
N ILE A 194 2.12 14.40 -2.34
CA ILE A 194 1.69 13.49 -1.27
C ILE A 194 1.82 14.24 0.05
N CYS A 195 0.73 14.36 0.79
CA CYS A 195 0.70 15.01 2.09
C CYS A 195 0.20 14.05 3.17
N TYR A 196 0.98 13.84 4.21
CA TYR A 196 0.57 13.17 5.42
C TYR A 196 -0.19 14.15 6.32
N THR A 197 -1.33 13.72 6.86
CA THR A 197 -2.24 14.59 7.62
C THR A 197 -1.82 14.82 9.08
N GLY A 198 -0.77 14.13 9.55
CA GLY A 198 -0.39 14.08 10.97
C GLY A 198 -1.19 13.06 11.79
N GLU A 199 -2.27 12.52 11.25
CA GLU A 199 -3.15 11.56 11.91
C GLU A 199 -2.98 10.16 11.32
N PRO A 200 -2.51 9.16 12.07
CA PRO A 200 -2.45 7.78 11.58
C PRO A 200 -3.86 7.21 11.41
N ARG A 201 -4.08 6.40 10.38
CA ARG A 201 -5.34 5.72 10.15
C ARG A 201 -5.38 4.32 10.77
N ASN A 202 -6.61 3.83 11.02
CA ASN A 202 -6.87 2.41 11.30
C ASN A 202 -7.47 1.75 10.04
N SER A 203 -6.74 0.83 9.41
CA SER A 203 -7.06 0.32 8.06
C SER A 203 -8.14 -0.76 8.01
N GLY A 204 -8.39 -1.50 9.08
CA GLY A 204 -9.23 -2.69 9.02
C GLY A 204 -10.73 -2.40 8.99
N THR A 205 -11.21 -1.49 9.83
CA THR A 205 -12.64 -1.34 10.12
C THR A 205 -13.45 -0.82 8.92
N ASN A 206 -13.01 0.24 8.27
CA ASN A 206 -13.76 0.82 7.15
C ASN A 206 -13.92 -0.15 5.97
N ASN A 207 -12.85 -0.85 5.60
CA ASN A 207 -12.89 -1.77 4.47
C ASN A 207 -13.82 -2.96 4.74
N TRP A 208 -13.83 -3.49 5.97
CA TRP A 208 -14.71 -4.60 6.32
C TRP A 208 -16.19 -4.22 6.26
N GLU A 209 -16.56 -3.05 6.80
CA GLU A 209 -17.94 -2.56 6.75
C GLU A 209 -18.44 -2.35 5.31
N ILE A 210 -17.58 -1.81 4.44
CA ILE A 210 -17.88 -1.63 3.02
C ILE A 210 -18.03 -2.99 2.34
N THR A 211 -17.10 -3.91 2.57
CA THR A 211 -17.16 -5.27 2.02
C THR A 211 -18.41 -6.00 2.44
N LYS A 212 -18.78 -5.88 3.73
CA LYS A 212 -19.98 -6.53 4.26
C LYS A 212 -21.24 -5.98 3.62
N ARG A 213 -21.41 -4.66 3.47
CA ARG A 213 -22.57 -4.08 2.80
C ARG A 213 -22.72 -4.57 1.36
N HIS A 214 -21.60 -4.67 0.62
CA HIS A 214 -21.61 -5.23 -0.73
C HIS A 214 -22.06 -6.69 -0.74
N ILE A 215 -21.55 -7.53 0.18
CA ILE A 215 -21.95 -8.95 0.31
C ILE A 215 -23.42 -9.08 0.70
N ASP A 216 -23.94 -8.18 1.53
CA ASP A 216 -25.33 -8.15 1.96
C ASP A 216 -26.27 -7.66 0.83
N GLY A 217 -25.75 -7.29 -0.33
CA GLY A 217 -26.54 -6.89 -1.51
C GLY A 217 -27.01 -5.44 -1.51
N ASP A 218 -26.31 -4.54 -0.79
CA ASP A 218 -26.62 -3.11 -0.80
C ASP A 218 -26.42 -2.50 -2.20
N ALA A 219 -27.51 -2.10 -2.82
CA ALA A 219 -27.53 -1.63 -4.20
C ALA A 219 -26.74 -0.32 -4.41
N GLU A 220 -26.71 0.56 -3.41
CA GLU A 220 -25.95 1.81 -3.48
C GLU A 220 -24.45 1.52 -3.46
N THR A 221 -24.01 0.67 -2.53
CA THR A 221 -22.60 0.21 -2.45
C THR A 221 -22.19 -0.45 -3.77
N PHE A 222 -23.03 -1.34 -4.33
CA PHE A 222 -22.74 -1.98 -5.61
C PHE A 222 -22.57 -0.97 -6.74
N ALA A 223 -23.47 0.01 -6.87
CA ALA A 223 -23.40 1.06 -7.89
C ALA A 223 -22.14 1.94 -7.74
N ILE A 224 -21.69 2.20 -6.50
CA ILE A 224 -20.45 2.93 -6.25
C ILE A 224 -19.26 2.12 -6.77
N PHE A 225 -19.21 0.79 -6.56
CA PHE A 225 -18.13 -0.07 -7.07
C PHE A 225 -18.11 -0.14 -8.60
N GLU A 226 -19.27 -0.13 -9.27
CA GLU A 226 -19.33 0.03 -10.73
C GLU A 226 -18.62 1.32 -11.19
N GLY A 227 -18.90 2.44 -10.51
CA GLY A 227 -18.23 3.71 -10.79
C GLY A 227 -16.73 3.72 -10.46
N ILE A 228 -16.29 2.96 -9.45
CA ILE A 228 -14.87 2.78 -9.11
C ILE A 228 -14.17 1.98 -10.20
N ARG A 229 -14.77 0.88 -10.67
CA ARG A 229 -14.28 0.09 -11.80
C ARG A 229 -14.12 0.95 -13.05
N ASP A 230 -15.16 1.71 -13.42
CA ASP A 230 -15.11 2.56 -14.60
C ASP A 230 -14.02 3.63 -14.49
N SER A 231 -13.89 4.27 -13.32
CA SER A 231 -12.82 5.25 -13.08
C SER A 231 -11.42 4.65 -13.22
N SER A 232 -11.20 3.40 -12.83
CA SER A 232 -9.89 2.75 -12.98
C SER A 232 -9.57 2.41 -14.43
N ARG A 233 -10.58 1.95 -15.21
CA ARG A 233 -10.45 1.71 -16.65
C ARG A 233 -10.11 3.00 -17.39
N ASP A 234 -10.91 4.04 -17.18
CA ASP A 234 -10.77 5.31 -17.88
C ASP A 234 -9.44 6.00 -17.51
N LEU A 235 -9.03 5.92 -16.24
CA LEU A 235 -7.74 6.45 -15.79
C LEU A 235 -6.55 5.71 -16.44
N ARG A 236 -6.62 4.37 -16.53
CA ARG A 236 -5.60 3.58 -17.22
C ARG A 236 -5.43 4.04 -18.68
N GLU A 237 -6.53 4.25 -19.39
CA GLU A 237 -6.50 4.70 -20.79
C GLU A 237 -5.91 6.12 -20.92
N ALA A 238 -6.32 7.05 -20.06
CA ALA A 238 -5.80 8.42 -20.05
C ALA A 238 -4.29 8.45 -19.74
N LEU A 239 -3.83 7.65 -18.77
CA LEU A 239 -2.40 7.56 -18.43
C LEU A 239 -1.57 6.98 -19.60
N LEU A 240 -2.03 5.92 -20.26
CA LEU A 240 -1.34 5.33 -21.43
C LEU A 240 -1.27 6.31 -22.60
N ALA A 241 -2.27 7.17 -22.74
CA ALA A 241 -2.27 8.24 -23.73
C ALA A 241 -1.43 9.47 -23.31
N ASN A 242 -0.91 9.50 -22.06
CA ASN A 242 -0.32 10.68 -21.42
C ASN A 242 -1.25 11.92 -21.49
N ASP A 243 -2.57 11.68 -21.44
CA ASP A 243 -3.58 12.74 -21.39
C ASP A 243 -3.79 13.20 -19.94
N TRP A 244 -2.98 14.18 -19.54
CA TRP A 244 -2.98 14.73 -18.17
C TRP A 244 -4.22 15.54 -17.86
N VAL A 245 -4.89 16.12 -18.87
CA VAL A 245 -6.15 16.83 -18.69
C VAL A 245 -7.25 15.83 -18.33
N GLN A 246 -7.40 14.80 -19.14
CA GLN A 246 -8.38 13.75 -18.90
C GLN A 246 -8.07 13.00 -17.57
N THR A 247 -6.80 12.75 -17.26
CA THR A 247 -6.36 12.18 -15.98
C THR A 247 -6.88 12.99 -14.80
N GLY A 248 -6.71 14.31 -14.84
CA GLY A 248 -7.21 15.22 -13.79
C GLY A 248 -8.73 15.18 -13.63
N GLU A 249 -9.47 15.20 -14.72
CA GLU A 249 -10.94 15.17 -14.71
C GLU A 249 -11.48 13.83 -14.17
N ILE A 250 -10.86 12.71 -14.53
CA ILE A 250 -11.23 11.39 -13.99
C ILE A 250 -10.99 11.32 -12.49
N LEU A 251 -9.81 11.75 -12.01
CA LEU A 251 -9.47 11.76 -10.58
C LEU A 251 -10.42 12.67 -9.79
N LYS A 252 -10.76 13.84 -10.33
CA LYS A 252 -11.73 14.77 -9.75
C LYS A 252 -13.12 14.15 -9.63
N ALA A 253 -13.59 13.45 -10.66
CA ALA A 253 -14.87 12.77 -10.66
C ALA A 253 -14.90 11.52 -9.75
N ALA A 254 -13.76 10.86 -9.53
CA ALA A 254 -13.65 9.67 -8.67
C ALA A 254 -13.72 9.99 -7.17
N TYR A 255 -13.27 11.17 -6.76
CA TYR A 255 -13.20 11.55 -5.34
C TYR A 255 -14.54 11.49 -4.61
N PRO A 256 -15.66 12.11 -5.11
CA PRO A 256 -16.97 12.02 -4.45
C PRO A 256 -17.48 10.58 -4.33
N ARG A 257 -17.26 9.73 -5.34
CA ARG A 257 -17.66 8.32 -5.29
C ARG A 257 -16.98 7.60 -4.13
N ARG A 258 -15.65 7.81 -3.99
CA ARG A 258 -14.88 7.23 -2.89
C ARG A 258 -15.35 7.74 -1.53
N LYS A 259 -15.60 9.05 -1.39
CA LYS A 259 -16.09 9.67 -0.15
C LYS A 259 -17.45 9.10 0.28
N ASN A 260 -18.33 8.77 -0.68
CA ASN A 260 -19.65 8.22 -0.40
C ASN A 260 -19.65 6.74 0.05
N LEU A 261 -18.53 6.02 -0.07
CA LEU A 261 -18.45 4.65 0.44
C LEU A 261 -18.61 4.56 1.97
N SER A 262 -18.13 5.55 2.71
CA SER A 262 -18.26 5.60 4.16
C SER A 262 -18.07 7.04 4.65
N PRO A 263 -18.81 7.48 5.68
CA PRO A 263 -18.60 8.80 6.29
C PRO A 263 -17.22 8.97 6.90
N ASN A 264 -16.52 7.86 7.16
CA ASN A 264 -15.20 7.86 7.80
C ASN A 264 -14.04 7.86 6.77
N ILE A 265 -14.28 8.11 5.49
CA ILE A 265 -13.22 8.20 4.48
C ILE A 265 -12.36 9.44 4.69
N THR A 266 -12.94 10.57 5.07
CA THR A 266 -12.22 11.81 5.37
C THR A 266 -12.39 12.20 6.84
N THR A 267 -11.42 12.93 7.37
CA THR A 267 -11.49 13.63 8.66
C THR A 267 -11.63 15.14 8.41
N PRO A 268 -12.00 15.95 9.42
CA PRO A 268 -12.00 17.41 9.29
C PRO A 268 -10.65 17.98 8.82
N GLN A 269 -9.54 17.40 9.30
CA GLN A 269 -8.18 17.79 8.88
C GLN A 269 -7.96 17.48 7.39
N MET A 270 -8.40 16.31 6.92
CA MET A 270 -8.33 15.96 5.51
C MET A 270 -9.15 16.89 4.64
N ASP A 271 -10.38 17.22 5.04
CA ASP A 271 -11.25 18.12 4.29
C ASP A 271 -10.65 19.56 4.22
N LEU A 272 -9.99 20.02 5.29
CA LEU A 272 -9.25 21.29 5.31
C LEU A 272 -8.08 21.28 4.30
N LEU A 273 -7.23 20.24 4.35
CA LEU A 273 -6.08 20.11 3.44
C LEU A 273 -6.53 20.02 1.98
N ILE A 274 -7.63 19.30 1.71
CA ILE A 274 -8.20 19.17 0.35
C ILE A 274 -8.68 20.54 -0.15
N ALA A 275 -9.45 21.28 0.66
CA ALA A 275 -9.92 22.62 0.29
C ALA A 275 -8.74 23.55 -0.01
N ARG A 276 -7.71 23.52 0.84
CA ARG A 276 -6.52 24.35 0.68
C ARG A 276 -5.72 24.00 -0.59
N ALA A 277 -5.52 22.71 -0.87
CA ALA A 277 -4.83 22.27 -2.07
C ALA A 277 -5.58 22.68 -3.34
N LEU A 278 -6.91 22.50 -3.39
CA LEU A 278 -7.74 22.87 -4.54
C LEU A 278 -7.72 24.37 -4.83
N THR A 279 -7.63 25.23 -3.81
CA THR A 279 -7.52 26.69 -4.00
C THR A 279 -6.13 27.15 -4.45
N ASN A 280 -5.11 26.26 -4.38
CA ASN A 280 -3.73 26.57 -4.72
C ASN A 280 -3.21 25.82 -5.96
N GLY A 281 -4.10 25.18 -6.74
CA GLY A 281 -3.73 24.59 -8.04
C GLY A 281 -3.78 23.07 -8.09
N ALA A 282 -4.31 22.39 -7.06
CA ALA A 282 -4.70 20.99 -7.22
C ALA A 282 -6.02 20.89 -8.00
N ILE A 283 -6.13 19.94 -8.91
CA ILE A 283 -7.33 19.60 -9.69
C ILE A 283 -8.16 18.58 -8.92
N ALA A 284 -7.49 17.59 -8.31
CA ALA A 284 -8.11 16.48 -7.65
C ALA A 284 -7.35 16.07 -6.39
N ALA A 285 -8.07 15.42 -5.47
CA ALA A 285 -7.52 14.80 -4.27
C ALA A 285 -7.90 13.32 -4.23
N LYS A 286 -6.99 12.48 -3.74
CA LYS A 286 -7.19 11.05 -3.52
C LYS A 286 -6.73 10.66 -2.13
N VAL A 287 -7.67 10.27 -1.29
CA VAL A 287 -7.34 9.71 0.02
C VAL A 287 -6.66 8.33 -0.17
N CYS A 288 -5.45 8.19 0.35
CA CYS A 288 -4.67 6.97 0.20
C CYS A 288 -5.16 5.86 1.13
N GLY A 289 -5.33 4.67 0.59
CA GLY A 289 -5.77 3.48 1.31
C GLY A 289 -7.21 3.56 1.83
N ALA A 290 -7.51 3.05 3.05
CA ALA A 290 -8.88 2.93 3.57
C ALA A 290 -9.54 4.24 4.00
N GLY A 291 -8.77 5.33 4.13
CA GLY A 291 -9.27 6.61 4.64
C GLY A 291 -9.28 6.70 6.18
N GLY A 292 -9.83 7.80 6.70
CA GLY A 292 -9.88 8.06 8.14
C GLY A 292 -8.57 8.54 8.74
N GLY A 293 -7.70 9.19 7.93
CA GLY A 293 -6.36 9.64 8.26
C GLY A 293 -5.32 9.18 7.23
N GLY A 294 -4.06 9.33 7.53
CA GLY A 294 -2.94 8.98 6.64
C GLY A 294 -2.64 10.03 5.60
N CYS A 295 -2.30 9.62 4.38
CA CYS A 295 -1.94 10.52 3.30
C CYS A 295 -3.09 10.84 2.36
N ILE A 296 -2.96 12.01 1.74
CA ILE A 296 -3.74 12.43 0.58
C ILE A 296 -2.75 12.65 -0.58
N ALA A 297 -3.04 12.09 -1.73
CA ALA A 297 -2.36 12.41 -2.98
C ALA A 297 -3.19 13.48 -3.72
N PHE A 298 -2.53 14.52 -4.15
CA PHE A 298 -3.13 15.62 -4.92
C PHE A 298 -2.60 15.59 -6.34
N PHE A 299 -3.48 15.66 -7.31
CA PHE A 299 -3.12 15.85 -8.71
C PHE A 299 -3.22 17.33 -9.05
N CYS A 300 -2.12 17.94 -9.45
CA CYS A 300 -1.99 19.37 -9.67
C CYS A 300 -2.10 19.75 -11.15
N GLU A 301 -2.53 20.98 -11.40
CA GLU A 301 -2.35 21.65 -12.69
C GLU A 301 -0.86 21.69 -13.06
N GLU A 302 -0.60 21.84 -14.34
CA GLU A 302 0.77 22.00 -14.83
C GLU A 302 1.47 23.17 -14.15
N ASN A 303 2.70 22.96 -13.68
CA ASN A 303 3.53 23.94 -12.97
C ASN A 303 2.95 24.48 -11.64
N ARG A 304 1.90 23.86 -11.08
CA ARG A 304 1.29 24.31 -9.80
C ARG A 304 1.66 23.42 -8.61
N LYS A 305 2.46 22.38 -8.79
CA LYS A 305 2.88 21.50 -7.70
C LYS A 305 3.52 22.25 -6.53
N ALA A 306 4.46 23.15 -6.81
CA ALA A 306 5.16 23.92 -5.77
C ALA A 306 4.22 24.84 -4.96
N ASP A 307 3.19 25.41 -5.59
CA ASP A 307 2.21 26.25 -4.89
C ASP A 307 1.36 25.40 -3.93
N VAL A 308 0.95 24.19 -4.37
CA VAL A 308 0.22 23.25 -3.54
C VAL A 308 1.08 22.74 -2.36
N GLU A 309 2.34 22.36 -2.62
CA GLU A 309 3.29 21.94 -1.58
C GLU A 309 3.47 23.03 -0.52
N LYS A 310 3.68 24.28 -0.95
CA LYS A 310 3.83 25.43 -0.06
C LYS A 310 2.59 25.64 0.79
N ALA A 311 1.41 25.63 0.17
CA ALA A 311 0.15 25.86 0.87
C ALA A 311 -0.14 24.77 1.92
N LEU A 312 0.16 23.51 1.62
CA LEU A 312 -0.01 22.39 2.55
C LEU A 312 1.01 22.42 3.69
N ALA A 313 2.26 22.82 3.42
CA ALA A 313 3.31 22.93 4.44
C ALA A 313 3.05 24.04 5.49
N GLU A 314 2.15 24.98 5.22
CA GLU A 314 1.71 25.99 6.19
C GLU A 314 0.68 25.45 7.21
N GLU A 315 0.09 24.29 6.94
CA GLU A 315 -0.88 23.67 7.85
C GLU A 315 -0.18 22.92 9.00
N LYS A 316 -0.67 23.19 10.20
CA LYS A 316 -0.16 22.55 11.39
C LYS A 316 -0.38 21.01 11.32
N ASP A 317 0.63 20.28 11.75
CA ASP A 317 0.64 18.81 11.83
C ASP A 317 0.63 18.09 10.46
N ALA A 318 0.50 18.82 9.34
CA ALA A 318 0.60 18.25 8.00
C ALA A 318 2.07 18.19 7.54
N GLU A 319 2.43 17.11 6.84
CA GLU A 319 3.76 16.91 6.27
C GLU A 319 3.69 16.60 4.78
N VAL A 320 4.29 17.45 3.95
CA VAL A 320 4.47 17.16 2.52
C VAL A 320 5.63 16.19 2.37
N LEU A 321 5.32 14.96 1.95
CA LEU A 321 6.31 13.91 1.81
C LEU A 321 7.16 14.12 0.55
N ARG A 322 8.48 13.97 0.69
CA ARG A 322 9.40 13.90 -0.46
C ARG A 322 9.40 12.51 -1.02
N TRP A 323 9.16 12.38 -2.31
CA TRP A 323 9.07 11.11 -2.99
C TRP A 323 9.52 11.20 -4.45
N ASN A 324 9.91 10.07 -5.00
CA ASN A 324 10.10 9.83 -6.43
C ASN A 324 9.43 8.50 -6.79
N LEU A 325 9.09 8.34 -8.06
CA LEU A 325 8.61 7.07 -8.57
C LEU A 325 9.72 6.01 -8.45
N CYS A 326 9.35 4.81 -8.02
CA CYS A 326 10.27 3.70 -7.83
C CYS A 326 10.00 2.61 -8.88
N GLU A 327 10.85 2.55 -9.91
CA GLU A 327 10.69 1.59 -11.01
C GLU A 327 10.93 0.14 -10.57
N ARG A 328 11.73 -0.05 -9.52
CA ARG A 328 12.09 -1.39 -9.03
C ARG A 328 11.25 -1.76 -7.82
N GLY A 329 10.70 -2.97 -7.85
CA GLY A 329 10.04 -3.57 -6.69
C GLY A 329 11.02 -4.20 -5.72
N LEU A 330 10.61 -5.34 -5.15
CA LEU A 330 11.39 -6.11 -4.19
C LEU A 330 12.82 -6.36 -4.65
N THR A 331 13.76 -6.01 -3.81
CA THR A 331 15.18 -6.38 -3.97
C THR A 331 15.64 -7.21 -2.80
N VAL A 332 16.42 -8.27 -3.05
CA VAL A 332 17.01 -9.13 -2.03
C VAL A 332 18.48 -9.34 -2.36
N ARG A 333 19.37 -9.09 -1.39
CA ARG A 333 20.82 -9.25 -1.55
C ARG A 333 21.37 -10.05 -0.38
N GLU A 334 22.36 -10.88 -0.67
CA GLU A 334 23.21 -11.53 0.33
C GLU A 334 24.58 -10.85 0.31
N LEU A 335 25.10 -10.49 1.49
CA LEU A 335 26.35 -9.78 1.70
C LEU A 335 27.40 -10.71 2.33
#